data_c73dd3fbb186b4e3129e4aab785b4525
#
_entry.id   c73dd3fbb186b4e3129e4aab785b4525
#
_cell.length_a   1.000
_cell.length_b   1.000
_cell.length_c   1.000
_cell.angle_alpha   90.00
_cell.angle_beta   90.00
_cell.angle_gamma   90.00
#
_symmetry.space_group_name_H-M   'P 1'
#
loop_
_entity.id
_entity.type
_entity.pdbx_description
1 polymer ?
#
loop_
_entity_poly.entity_id
_entity_poly.type
_entity_poly.pdbx_seq_one_letter_code
_entity_poly.pdbx_strand_id
1 'polypeptide(L)'
;MNDIKEMKLYSNAHRIFNDLKALGYAEEDELKLEDVNQFDQLHYHGTLSVQEAIESINIQENDNVLEVGAGWGGPSRYIAYKTRANVSALELQQDYSEVGKELTLKTGLESFVTHINEDFLNYSQKDTCFDKIVSWLALYHIPNRKKYTEKLFNLLNKKGMLFIEDLTFGSGFESSHKEMLEKKLFANSLEKYSDYLDTCANVGFEIVEHKDMSSDWESFTKERLKLLQT
;
A
#
# COMPACT_ATOMS: atom_id res chain seq x y z
N MET A 1 21.31 -1.25 4.79
CA MET A 1 19.86 -1.17 4.60
C MET A 1 19.25 -1.94 5.76
N ASN A 2 18.39 -1.30 6.56
CA ASN A 2 17.77 -2.00 7.68
C ASN A 2 16.75 -3.00 7.12
N ASP A 3 16.68 -4.19 7.72
CA ASP A 3 15.68 -5.19 7.33
C ASP A 3 14.29 -4.71 7.82
N ILE A 4 13.33 -4.60 6.92
CA ILE A 4 11.96 -4.16 7.25
C ILE A 4 11.28 -5.08 8.28
N LYS A 5 11.74 -6.35 8.41
CA LYS A 5 11.31 -7.28 9.44
C LYS A 5 11.64 -6.85 10.87
N GLU A 6 12.63 -5.98 11.06
CA GLU A 6 12.96 -5.43 12.38
C GLU A 6 11.95 -4.37 12.85
N MET A 7 11.09 -3.88 11.97
CA MET A 7 10.03 -2.95 12.30
C MET A 7 8.89 -3.67 13.02
N LYS A 8 8.50 -3.21 14.22
CA LYS A 8 7.45 -3.85 15.03
C LYS A 8 6.13 -4.04 14.30
N LEU A 9 5.76 -3.12 13.41
CA LEU A 9 4.53 -3.20 12.63
C LEU A 9 4.50 -4.44 11.73
N TYR A 10 5.65 -4.85 11.23
CA TYR A 10 5.79 -5.96 10.28
C TYR A 10 6.40 -7.23 10.89
N SER A 11 6.49 -7.33 12.22
CA SER A 11 7.09 -8.49 12.90
C SER A 11 6.12 -9.62 13.23
N ASN A 12 4.80 -9.41 13.06
CA ASN A 12 3.77 -10.40 13.40
C ASN A 12 2.60 -10.35 12.40
N ALA A 13 2.77 -11.05 11.27
CA ALA A 13 1.75 -11.12 10.24
C ALA A 13 0.48 -11.85 10.69
N HIS A 14 0.61 -12.83 11.60
CA HIS A 14 -0.53 -13.64 12.06
C HIS A 14 -1.43 -12.96 13.11
N ARG A 15 -1.07 -11.75 13.59
CA ARG A 15 -1.86 -11.04 14.62
C ARG A 15 -3.32 -10.82 14.21
N ILE A 16 -3.58 -10.62 12.91
CA ILE A 16 -4.93 -10.37 12.39
C ILE A 16 -5.92 -11.51 12.71
N PHE A 17 -5.44 -12.76 12.79
CA PHE A 17 -6.30 -13.89 13.18
C PHE A 17 -6.73 -13.81 14.64
N ASN A 18 -5.91 -13.22 15.53
CA ASN A 18 -6.32 -12.97 16.91
C ASN A 18 -7.43 -11.91 16.97
N ASP A 19 -7.34 -10.87 16.14
CA ASP A 19 -8.34 -9.82 16.05
C ASP A 19 -9.67 -10.38 15.50
N LEU A 20 -9.61 -11.21 14.46
CA LEU A 20 -10.79 -11.89 13.90
C LEU A 20 -11.41 -12.90 14.88
N LYS A 21 -10.57 -13.63 15.62
CA LYS A 21 -11.05 -14.51 16.70
C LYS A 21 -11.77 -13.75 17.81
N ALA A 22 -11.32 -12.54 18.13
CA ALA A 22 -12.01 -11.68 19.09
C ALA A 22 -13.40 -11.22 18.61
N LEU A 23 -13.60 -11.15 17.28
CA LEU A 23 -14.93 -10.94 16.68
C LEU A 23 -15.81 -12.20 16.64
N GLY A 24 -15.27 -13.38 17.04
CA GLY A 24 -16.00 -14.65 17.12
C GLY A 24 -15.78 -15.61 15.95
N TYR A 25 -14.86 -15.31 15.03
CA TYR A 25 -14.51 -16.24 13.95
C TYR A 25 -13.67 -17.40 14.44
N ALA A 26 -13.99 -18.63 13.98
CA ALA A 26 -13.13 -19.81 14.07
C ALA A 26 -12.14 -19.85 12.89
N GLU A 27 -11.14 -20.73 13.01
CA GLU A 27 -10.07 -20.83 12.00
C GLU A 27 -10.58 -21.28 10.63
N GLU A 28 -11.62 -22.11 10.59
CA GLU A 28 -12.23 -22.65 9.37
C GLU A 28 -13.32 -21.76 8.75
N ASP A 29 -13.72 -20.68 9.41
CA ASP A 29 -14.82 -19.84 8.96
C ASP A 29 -14.50 -19.06 7.68
N GLU A 30 -15.50 -18.90 6.82
CA GLU A 30 -15.50 -17.84 5.80
C GLU A 30 -15.59 -16.47 6.51
N LEU A 31 -14.90 -15.49 5.95
CA LEU A 31 -14.81 -14.16 6.53
C LEU A 31 -15.64 -13.16 5.75
N LYS A 32 -16.32 -12.26 6.46
CA LYS A 32 -16.93 -11.09 5.83
C LYS A 32 -15.86 -10.04 5.58
N LEU A 33 -15.84 -9.50 4.37
CA LEU A 33 -14.86 -8.49 3.99
C LEU A 33 -14.90 -7.26 4.91
N GLU A 34 -16.10 -6.84 5.33
CA GLU A 34 -16.30 -5.69 6.22
C GLU A 34 -15.63 -5.90 7.60
N ASP A 35 -15.59 -7.14 8.08
CA ASP A 35 -14.95 -7.46 9.35
C ASP A 35 -13.43 -7.52 9.20
N VAL A 36 -12.92 -8.08 8.10
CA VAL A 36 -11.49 -8.10 7.79
C VAL A 36 -10.95 -6.68 7.59
N ASN A 37 -11.70 -5.81 6.91
CA ASN A 37 -11.32 -4.43 6.63
C ASN A 37 -11.11 -3.56 7.88
N GLN A 38 -11.59 -3.98 9.04
CA GLN A 38 -11.33 -3.29 10.31
C GLN A 38 -9.86 -3.41 10.74
N PHE A 39 -9.13 -4.43 10.26
CA PHE A 39 -7.79 -4.77 10.73
C PHE A 39 -6.71 -4.78 9.64
N ASP A 40 -7.08 -4.99 8.38
CA ASP A 40 -6.15 -5.26 7.28
C ASP A 40 -5.68 -4.01 6.51
N GLN A 41 -6.19 -2.84 6.86
CA GLN A 41 -5.82 -1.58 6.25
C GLN A 41 -4.62 -0.98 7.00
N LEU A 42 -3.41 -1.19 6.50
CA LEU A 42 -2.15 -0.77 7.15
C LEU A 42 -1.72 0.67 6.79
N HIS A 43 -2.67 1.51 6.42
CA HIS A 43 -2.48 2.91 6.04
C HIS A 43 -3.51 3.81 6.72
N TYR A 44 -3.48 5.12 6.46
CA TYR A 44 -4.41 6.07 7.06
C TYR A 44 -5.79 5.99 6.41
N HIS A 45 -6.84 6.31 7.17
CA HIS A 45 -8.26 6.35 6.75
C HIS A 45 -8.84 5.02 6.22
N GLY A 46 -8.10 3.93 6.24
CA GLY A 46 -8.60 2.61 5.88
C GLY A 46 -9.28 2.58 4.51
N THR A 47 -10.45 1.95 4.42
CA THR A 47 -11.18 1.81 3.14
C THR A 47 -11.61 3.12 2.49
N LEU A 48 -11.65 4.25 3.24
CA LEU A 48 -11.98 5.55 2.66
C LEU A 48 -10.89 6.04 1.70
N SER A 49 -9.62 5.89 2.07
CA SER A 49 -8.51 6.21 1.18
C SER A 49 -8.50 5.32 -0.07
N VAL A 50 -8.84 4.04 0.08
CA VAL A 50 -8.93 3.13 -1.08
C VAL A 50 -10.09 3.53 -2.00
N GLN A 51 -11.23 3.96 -1.44
CA GLN A 51 -12.36 4.47 -2.22
C GLN A 51 -11.98 5.74 -2.98
N GLU A 52 -11.24 6.67 -2.35
CA GLU A 52 -10.69 7.87 -3.03
C GLU A 52 -9.81 7.49 -4.21
N ALA A 53 -8.94 6.48 -4.07
CA ALA A 53 -8.12 5.99 -5.17
C ALA A 53 -8.97 5.43 -6.31
N ILE A 54 -9.97 4.57 -6.00
CA ILE A 54 -10.88 4.00 -7.01
C ILE A 54 -11.53 5.11 -7.84
N GLU A 55 -12.00 6.17 -7.19
CA GLU A 55 -12.68 7.30 -7.85
C GLU A 55 -11.71 8.19 -8.62
N SER A 56 -10.58 8.57 -8.00
CA SER A 56 -9.60 9.51 -8.57
C SER A 56 -8.96 8.99 -9.85
N ILE A 57 -8.59 7.70 -9.89
CA ILE A 57 -7.99 7.10 -11.08
C ILE A 57 -8.97 6.23 -11.87
N ASN A 58 -10.26 6.26 -11.50
CA ASN A 58 -11.35 5.56 -12.19
C ASN A 58 -11.04 4.08 -12.44
N ILE A 59 -10.86 3.30 -11.35
CA ILE A 59 -10.66 1.86 -11.46
C ILE A 59 -11.98 1.21 -11.83
N GLN A 60 -11.99 0.42 -12.91
CA GLN A 60 -13.16 -0.20 -13.47
C GLN A 60 -13.09 -1.73 -13.49
N GLU A 61 -14.21 -2.35 -13.80
CA GLU A 61 -14.30 -3.78 -14.06
C GLU A 61 -13.31 -4.19 -15.16
N ASN A 62 -12.61 -5.29 -14.96
CA ASN A 62 -11.59 -5.86 -15.84
C ASN A 62 -10.28 -5.06 -15.96
N ASP A 63 -10.10 -3.92 -15.26
CA ASP A 63 -8.78 -3.30 -15.15
C ASP A 63 -7.78 -4.30 -14.54
N ASN A 64 -6.55 -4.29 -15.05
CA ASN A 64 -5.41 -4.93 -14.40
C ASN A 64 -4.75 -3.93 -13.46
N VAL A 65 -4.85 -4.17 -12.17
CA VAL A 65 -4.34 -3.29 -11.11
C VAL A 65 -3.14 -3.93 -10.44
N LEU A 66 -2.06 -3.18 -10.22
CA LEU A 66 -0.95 -3.58 -9.36
C LEU A 66 -0.99 -2.78 -8.06
N GLU A 67 -1.04 -3.45 -6.93
CA GLU A 67 -0.76 -2.85 -5.63
C GLU A 67 0.69 -3.14 -5.24
N VAL A 68 1.50 -2.08 -5.00
CA VAL A 68 2.91 -2.20 -4.57
C VAL A 68 3.00 -2.01 -3.06
N GLY A 69 3.49 -3.03 -2.36
CA GLY A 69 3.54 -3.08 -0.90
C GLY A 69 2.17 -3.42 -0.31
N ALA A 70 1.59 -4.50 -0.78
CA ALA A 70 0.22 -4.86 -0.47
C ALA A 70 -0.02 -5.29 1.00
N GLY A 71 1.03 -5.60 1.75
CA GLY A 71 0.89 -6.13 3.09
C GLY A 71 0.00 -7.37 3.12
N TRP A 72 -1.08 -7.34 3.87
CA TRP A 72 -2.11 -8.39 3.85
C TRP A 72 -3.05 -8.33 2.65
N GLY A 73 -2.93 -7.36 1.74
CA GLY A 73 -3.80 -7.19 0.59
C GLY A 73 -5.17 -6.60 0.92
N GLY A 74 -5.28 -5.80 1.97
CA GLY A 74 -6.53 -5.13 2.35
C GLY A 74 -7.08 -4.23 1.24
N PRO A 75 -6.30 -3.26 0.73
CA PRO A 75 -6.72 -2.45 -0.41
C PRO A 75 -7.02 -3.29 -1.66
N SER A 76 -6.21 -4.30 -1.97
CA SER A 76 -6.45 -5.21 -3.11
C SER A 76 -7.81 -5.88 -3.04
N ARG A 77 -8.19 -6.42 -1.87
CA ARG A 77 -9.51 -7.05 -1.68
C ARG A 77 -10.64 -6.04 -1.79
N TYR A 78 -10.46 -4.84 -1.22
CA TYR A 78 -11.48 -3.80 -1.29
C TYR A 78 -11.70 -3.31 -2.74
N ILE A 79 -10.62 -3.08 -3.51
CA ILE A 79 -10.68 -2.73 -4.93
C ILE A 79 -11.43 -3.82 -5.71
N ALA A 80 -11.01 -5.08 -5.58
CA ALA A 80 -11.63 -6.20 -6.27
C ALA A 80 -13.11 -6.35 -5.94
N TYR A 81 -13.48 -6.21 -4.67
CA TYR A 81 -14.88 -6.28 -4.23
C TYR A 81 -15.74 -5.15 -4.83
N LYS A 82 -15.22 -3.92 -4.85
CA LYS A 82 -15.95 -2.75 -5.34
C LYS A 82 -16.06 -2.67 -6.84
N THR A 83 -15.01 -3.08 -7.57
CA THR A 83 -14.88 -2.78 -9.00
C THR A 83 -14.90 -4.01 -9.89
N ARG A 84 -14.64 -5.19 -9.33
CA ARG A 84 -14.41 -6.45 -10.08
C ARG A 84 -13.15 -6.38 -10.96
N ALA A 85 -12.20 -5.50 -10.66
CA ALA A 85 -10.90 -5.44 -11.29
C ALA A 85 -10.04 -6.66 -10.90
N ASN A 86 -9.06 -7.00 -11.74
CA ASN A 86 -8.05 -8.02 -11.46
C ASN A 86 -6.87 -7.37 -10.74
N VAL A 87 -6.62 -7.73 -9.49
CA VAL A 87 -5.61 -7.08 -8.66
C VAL A 87 -4.43 -8.01 -8.39
N SER A 88 -3.23 -7.55 -8.74
CA SER A 88 -1.96 -8.17 -8.36
C SER A 88 -1.44 -7.51 -7.08
N ALA A 89 -1.51 -8.21 -5.96
CA ALA A 89 -1.06 -7.75 -4.66
C ALA A 89 0.42 -8.14 -4.45
N LEU A 90 1.33 -7.19 -4.73
CA LEU A 90 2.78 -7.41 -4.64
C LEU A 90 3.30 -7.04 -3.25
N GLU A 91 3.86 -8.02 -2.55
CA GLU A 91 4.40 -7.86 -1.19
C GLU A 91 5.79 -8.49 -1.06
N LEU A 92 6.71 -7.73 -0.45
CA LEU A 92 8.09 -8.16 -0.20
C LEU A 92 8.15 -9.27 0.86
N GLN A 93 7.33 -9.17 1.90
CA GLN A 93 7.38 -10.04 3.05
C GLN A 93 6.53 -11.28 2.85
N GLN A 94 7.17 -12.43 2.85
CA GLN A 94 6.53 -13.71 2.57
C GLN A 94 5.35 -14.01 3.52
N ASP A 95 5.54 -13.82 4.82
CA ASP A 95 4.50 -14.10 5.82
C ASP A 95 3.27 -13.20 5.66
N TYR A 96 3.44 -11.92 5.30
CA TYR A 96 2.33 -11.03 4.97
C TYR A 96 1.61 -11.46 3.69
N SER A 97 2.35 -11.84 2.65
CA SER A 97 1.78 -12.34 1.40
C SER A 97 1.00 -13.66 1.61
N GLU A 98 1.53 -14.59 2.42
CA GLU A 98 0.86 -15.86 2.74
C GLU A 98 -0.43 -15.63 3.52
N VAL A 99 -0.39 -14.83 4.59
CA VAL A 99 -1.60 -14.45 5.36
C VAL A 99 -2.59 -13.71 4.47
N GLY A 100 -2.13 -12.79 3.63
CA GLY A 100 -2.97 -12.08 2.67
C GLY A 100 -3.70 -13.02 1.72
N LYS A 101 -3.00 -14.03 1.21
CA LYS A 101 -3.59 -15.07 0.35
C LYS A 101 -4.68 -15.87 1.08
N GLU A 102 -4.44 -16.23 2.35
CA GLU A 102 -5.44 -16.92 3.17
C GLU A 102 -6.67 -16.05 3.40
N LEU A 103 -6.51 -14.78 3.78
CA LEU A 103 -7.62 -13.84 3.96
C LEU A 103 -8.41 -13.65 2.66
N THR A 104 -7.73 -13.62 1.51
CA THR A 104 -8.37 -13.49 0.19
C THR A 104 -9.23 -14.71 -0.14
N LEU A 105 -8.72 -15.92 0.15
CA LEU A 105 -9.48 -17.15 -0.01
C LEU A 105 -10.72 -17.18 0.90
N LYS A 106 -10.54 -16.84 2.19
CA LYS A 106 -11.62 -16.83 3.18
C LYS A 106 -12.69 -15.76 2.90
N THR A 107 -12.38 -14.72 2.14
CA THR A 107 -13.36 -13.69 1.70
C THR A 107 -13.94 -13.96 0.32
N GLY A 108 -13.57 -15.08 -0.35
CA GLY A 108 -14.10 -15.47 -1.67
C GLY A 108 -13.66 -14.56 -2.82
N LEU A 109 -12.49 -13.91 -2.70
CA LEU A 109 -11.97 -12.96 -3.69
C LEU A 109 -10.74 -13.49 -4.47
N GLU A 110 -10.39 -14.77 -4.33
CA GLU A 110 -9.25 -15.40 -4.96
C GLU A 110 -9.28 -15.43 -6.49
N SER A 111 -10.47 -15.28 -7.08
CA SER A 111 -10.62 -15.16 -8.54
C SER A 111 -10.26 -13.77 -9.07
N PHE A 112 -10.13 -12.76 -8.21
CA PHE A 112 -9.84 -11.38 -8.57
C PHE A 112 -8.51 -10.88 -8.01
N VAL A 113 -8.03 -11.45 -6.89
CA VAL A 113 -6.81 -10.99 -6.23
C VAL A 113 -5.75 -12.08 -6.26
N THR A 114 -4.61 -11.78 -6.89
CA THR A 114 -3.44 -12.66 -6.93
C THR A 114 -2.34 -12.08 -6.07
N HIS A 115 -1.93 -12.82 -5.03
CA HIS A 115 -0.80 -12.43 -4.18
C HIS A 115 0.52 -12.87 -4.78
N ILE A 116 1.48 -11.92 -4.86
CA ILE A 116 2.82 -12.11 -5.43
C ILE A 116 3.84 -11.75 -4.35
N ASN A 117 4.64 -12.73 -3.91
CA ASN A 117 5.71 -12.47 -2.97
C ASN A 117 7.02 -12.22 -3.72
N GLU A 118 7.37 -10.95 -3.93
CA GLU A 118 8.58 -10.55 -4.62
C GLU A 118 9.01 -9.13 -4.24
N ASP A 119 10.31 -8.85 -4.33
CA ASP A 119 10.84 -7.47 -4.26
C ASP A 119 10.41 -6.70 -5.50
N PHE A 120 9.72 -5.57 -5.30
CA PHE A 120 9.29 -4.71 -6.41
C PHE A 120 10.42 -4.35 -7.37
N LEU A 121 11.64 -4.10 -6.88
CA LEU A 121 12.77 -3.77 -7.74
C LEU A 121 13.21 -4.92 -8.66
N ASN A 122 12.93 -6.16 -8.27
CA ASN A 122 13.24 -7.37 -9.05
C ASN A 122 12.04 -7.86 -9.88
N TYR A 123 10.81 -7.49 -9.45
CA TYR A 123 9.59 -7.89 -10.13
C TYR A 123 9.66 -7.59 -11.63
N SER A 124 9.43 -8.60 -12.46
CA SER A 124 9.41 -8.47 -13.92
C SER A 124 8.30 -9.34 -14.49
N GLN A 125 7.32 -8.71 -15.05
CA GLN A 125 6.28 -9.41 -15.81
C GLN A 125 6.48 -9.09 -17.30
N LYS A 126 6.80 -10.10 -18.10
CA LYS A 126 7.28 -9.90 -19.48
C LYS A 126 6.21 -9.38 -20.44
N ASP A 127 4.93 -9.62 -20.17
CA ASP A 127 3.85 -9.36 -21.15
C ASP A 127 2.63 -8.64 -20.55
N THR A 128 2.71 -8.10 -19.34
CA THR A 128 1.57 -7.46 -18.69
C THR A 128 1.92 -6.04 -18.32
N CYS A 129 1.28 -5.09 -18.98
CA CYS A 129 1.21 -3.72 -18.49
C CYS A 129 -0.07 -3.57 -17.65
N PHE A 130 -0.02 -2.73 -16.63
CA PHE A 130 -1.16 -2.48 -15.76
C PHE A 130 -1.93 -1.24 -16.24
N ASP A 131 -3.24 -1.29 -16.09
CA ASP A 131 -4.10 -0.14 -16.34
C ASP A 131 -4.01 0.85 -15.19
N LYS A 132 -3.85 0.33 -13.97
CA LYS A 132 -3.70 1.12 -12.75
C LYS A 132 -2.58 0.55 -11.88
N ILE A 133 -1.84 1.44 -11.23
CA ILE A 133 -0.93 1.06 -10.14
C ILE A 133 -1.32 1.88 -8.91
N VAL A 134 -1.33 1.24 -7.76
CA VAL A 134 -1.66 1.87 -6.48
C VAL A 134 -0.61 1.52 -5.41
N SER A 135 -0.39 2.42 -4.46
CA SER A 135 0.49 2.16 -3.32
C SER A 135 0.15 3.07 -2.14
N TRP A 136 0.08 2.49 -0.95
CA TRP A 136 -0.16 3.21 0.30
C TRP A 136 0.97 2.97 1.28
N LEU A 137 1.70 4.02 1.62
CA LEU A 137 2.75 4.05 2.65
C LEU A 137 3.79 2.92 2.51
N ALA A 138 4.15 2.55 1.28
CA ALA A 138 5.09 1.47 1.00
C ALA A 138 6.33 1.93 0.21
N LEU A 139 6.17 2.86 -0.71
CA LEU A 139 7.25 3.22 -1.63
C LEU A 139 8.42 3.92 -0.93
N TYR A 140 8.19 4.64 0.16
CA TYR A 140 9.28 5.27 0.91
C TYR A 140 10.24 4.26 1.57
N HIS A 141 9.84 2.99 1.71
CA HIS A 141 10.70 1.90 2.14
C HIS A 141 11.68 1.45 1.05
N ILE A 142 11.29 1.61 -0.23
CA ILE A 142 12.08 1.14 -1.36
C ILE A 142 13.23 2.12 -1.62
N PRO A 143 14.49 1.69 -1.63
CA PRO A 143 15.61 2.60 -1.90
C PRO A 143 15.61 3.06 -3.36
N ASN A 144 16.24 4.24 -3.60
CA ASN A 144 16.40 4.82 -4.93
C ASN A 144 15.06 5.15 -5.62
N ARG A 145 14.44 6.24 -5.16
CA ARG A 145 13.14 6.75 -5.63
C ARG A 145 13.06 6.86 -7.16
N LYS A 146 14.09 7.42 -7.79
CA LYS A 146 14.14 7.54 -9.26
C LYS A 146 13.97 6.18 -9.93
N LYS A 147 14.72 5.15 -9.49
CA LYS A 147 14.69 3.81 -10.08
C LYS A 147 13.31 3.16 -9.97
N TYR A 148 12.67 3.26 -8.81
CA TYR A 148 11.35 2.66 -8.66
C TYR A 148 10.26 3.47 -9.39
N THR A 149 10.40 4.81 -9.49
CA THR A 149 9.46 5.64 -10.26
C THR A 149 9.56 5.33 -11.77
N GLU A 150 10.77 5.16 -12.30
CA GLU A 150 10.98 4.68 -13.69
C GLU A 150 10.33 3.31 -13.91
N LYS A 151 10.42 2.43 -12.93
CA LYS A 151 9.81 1.10 -13.01
C LYS A 151 8.29 1.16 -12.98
N LEU A 152 7.69 1.97 -12.10
CA LEU A 152 6.24 2.22 -12.07
C LEU A 152 5.75 2.70 -13.44
N PHE A 153 6.47 3.67 -14.04
CA PHE A 153 6.13 4.20 -15.36
C PHE A 153 6.17 3.13 -16.45
N ASN A 154 7.20 2.29 -16.45
CA ASN A 154 7.38 1.23 -17.45
C ASN A 154 6.40 0.06 -17.31
N LEU A 155 5.79 -0.13 -16.12
CA LEU A 155 4.78 -1.16 -15.87
C LEU A 155 3.36 -0.71 -16.25
N LEU A 156 3.14 0.58 -16.46
CA LEU A 156 1.84 1.13 -16.86
C LEU A 156 1.60 1.03 -18.36
N ASN A 157 0.37 0.77 -18.72
CA ASN A 157 -0.16 0.97 -20.07
C ASN A 157 -0.09 2.45 -20.48
N LYS A 158 -0.14 2.76 -21.79
CA LYS A 158 -0.04 4.11 -22.36
C LYS A 158 -0.98 5.16 -21.74
N LYS A 159 -2.12 4.78 -21.20
CA LYS A 159 -3.09 5.64 -20.52
C LYS A 159 -3.31 5.20 -19.09
N GLY A 160 -2.41 4.38 -18.58
CA GLY A 160 -2.48 3.88 -17.23
C GLY A 160 -2.30 5.00 -16.22
N MET A 161 -2.91 4.85 -15.06
CA MET A 161 -2.86 5.85 -13.98
C MET A 161 -2.20 5.26 -12.74
N LEU A 162 -1.51 6.14 -12.01
CA LEU A 162 -0.81 5.83 -10.78
C LEU A 162 -1.43 6.63 -9.63
N PHE A 163 -1.79 5.95 -8.55
CA PHE A 163 -2.20 6.57 -7.30
C PHE A 163 -1.20 6.22 -6.20
N ILE A 164 -0.70 7.22 -5.48
CA ILE A 164 0.26 7.03 -4.39
C ILE A 164 -0.15 7.88 -3.20
N GLU A 165 -0.23 7.26 -2.02
CA GLU A 165 -0.10 7.95 -0.73
C GLU A 165 1.24 7.57 -0.12
N ASP A 166 2.12 8.56 0.10
CA ASP A 166 3.49 8.30 0.57
C ASP A 166 4.02 9.41 1.47
N LEU A 167 5.13 9.14 2.14
CA LEU A 167 5.81 10.11 2.99
C LEU A 167 6.86 10.90 2.21
N THR A 168 6.91 12.21 2.48
CA THR A 168 7.92 13.15 1.96
C THR A 168 8.43 14.05 3.07
N PHE A 169 9.53 14.77 2.82
CA PHE A 169 9.97 15.80 3.75
C PHE A 169 9.10 17.05 3.64
N GLY A 170 8.58 17.49 4.77
CA GLY A 170 7.96 18.81 4.90
C GLY A 170 8.97 19.94 5.12
N SER A 171 8.48 21.18 5.15
CA SER A 171 9.31 22.39 5.35
C SER A 171 10.05 22.45 6.70
N GLY A 172 9.56 21.74 7.73
CA GLY A 172 10.18 21.63 9.05
C GLY A 172 11.17 20.47 9.21
N PHE A 173 11.52 19.78 8.11
CA PHE A 173 12.41 18.63 8.18
C PHE A 173 13.85 19.07 8.38
N GLU A 174 14.49 18.51 9.42
CA GLU A 174 15.91 18.68 9.71
C GLU A 174 16.68 17.37 9.44
N SER A 175 17.98 17.49 9.13
CA SER A 175 18.83 16.32 8.87
C SER A 175 18.89 15.32 10.05
N SER A 176 18.74 15.81 11.28
CA SER A 176 18.63 14.98 12.49
C SER A 176 17.43 14.05 12.49
N HIS A 177 16.34 14.44 11.84
CA HIS A 177 15.13 13.61 11.70
C HIS A 177 15.36 12.44 10.74
N LYS A 178 16.23 12.59 9.75
CA LYS A 178 16.48 11.56 8.74
C LYS A 178 16.94 10.25 9.35
N GLU A 179 17.96 10.29 10.20
CA GLU A 179 18.50 9.09 10.86
C GLU A 179 17.43 8.39 11.73
N MET A 180 16.61 9.17 12.42
CA MET A 180 15.50 8.63 13.22
C MET A 180 14.46 7.92 12.35
N LEU A 181 14.06 8.52 11.21
CA LEU A 181 13.09 7.95 10.30
C LEU A 181 13.63 6.73 9.58
N GLU A 182 14.89 6.75 9.16
CA GLU A 182 15.56 5.59 8.57
C GLU A 182 15.62 4.40 9.55
N LYS A 183 15.86 4.67 10.85
CA LYS A 183 15.94 3.62 11.87
C LYS A 183 14.57 3.13 12.36
N LYS A 184 13.59 4.02 12.54
CA LYS A 184 12.31 3.69 13.16
C LYS A 184 11.21 3.35 12.17
N LEU A 185 11.21 4.00 11.00
CA LEU A 185 10.22 3.81 9.95
C LEU A 185 10.78 3.12 8.72
N PHE A 186 12.07 2.77 8.72
CA PHE A 186 12.72 2.14 7.54
C PHE A 186 12.52 2.97 6.26
N ALA A 187 12.58 4.29 6.43
CA ALA A 187 12.33 5.26 5.37
C ALA A 187 13.60 5.45 4.53
N ASN A 188 13.81 4.57 3.54
CA ASN A 188 15.04 4.48 2.76
C ASN A 188 15.11 5.49 1.59
N SER A 189 14.01 6.13 1.22
CA SER A 189 13.95 7.01 0.04
C SER A 189 13.13 8.28 0.25
N LEU A 190 13.08 8.81 1.47
CA LEU A 190 12.42 10.10 1.70
C LEU A 190 13.16 11.24 1.00
N GLU A 191 12.42 12.11 0.34
CA GLU A 191 12.90 13.35 -0.28
C GLU A 191 11.88 14.47 -0.08
N LYS A 192 12.21 15.68 -0.50
CA LYS A 192 11.29 16.81 -0.46
C LYS A 192 10.09 16.55 -1.38
N TYR A 193 8.95 17.08 -0.98
CA TYR A 193 7.73 16.95 -1.77
C TYR A 193 7.88 17.47 -3.20
N SER A 194 8.51 18.65 -3.38
CA SER A 194 8.82 19.20 -4.71
C SER A 194 9.68 18.27 -5.55
N ASP A 195 10.74 17.70 -4.94
CA ASP A 195 11.69 16.85 -5.65
C ASP A 195 11.03 15.53 -6.08
N TYR A 196 10.03 15.06 -5.31
CA TYR A 196 9.23 13.89 -5.69
C TYR A 196 8.37 14.17 -6.92
N LEU A 197 7.67 15.31 -6.95
CA LEU A 197 6.89 15.72 -8.11
C LEU A 197 7.77 15.90 -9.35
N ASP A 198 8.93 16.54 -9.19
CA ASP A 198 9.93 16.68 -10.27
C ASP A 198 10.45 15.32 -10.75
N THR A 199 10.68 14.36 -9.85
CA THR A 199 11.09 13.01 -10.22
C THR A 199 10.01 12.31 -11.06
N CYS A 200 8.75 12.40 -10.68
CA CYS A 200 7.62 11.86 -11.44
C CYS A 200 7.51 12.50 -12.83
N ALA A 201 7.56 13.83 -12.91
CA ALA A 201 7.48 14.56 -14.17
C ALA A 201 8.66 14.25 -15.11
N ASN A 202 9.88 14.17 -14.58
CA ASN A 202 11.10 13.86 -15.35
C ASN A 202 11.11 12.42 -15.90
N VAL A 203 10.44 11.49 -15.23
CA VAL A 203 10.26 10.11 -15.71
C VAL A 203 9.23 10.03 -16.84
N GLY A 204 8.30 10.98 -16.92
CA GLY A 204 7.29 11.08 -17.98
C GLY A 204 5.85 11.02 -17.49
N PHE A 205 5.61 11.02 -16.19
CA PHE A 205 4.25 11.13 -15.66
C PHE A 205 3.68 12.53 -15.89
N GLU A 206 2.44 12.61 -16.32
CA GLU A 206 1.62 13.79 -16.19
C GLU A 206 0.97 13.79 -14.80
N ILE A 207 1.26 14.82 -14.00
CA ILE A 207 0.71 14.94 -12.65
C ILE A 207 -0.69 15.55 -12.76
N VAL A 208 -1.71 14.72 -12.56
CA VAL A 208 -3.12 15.14 -12.66
C VAL A 208 -3.56 15.85 -11.39
N GLU A 209 -3.17 15.32 -10.24
CA GLU A 209 -3.50 15.86 -8.92
C GLU A 209 -2.40 15.56 -7.92
N HIS A 210 -2.22 16.46 -6.97
CA HIS A 210 -1.38 16.23 -5.80
C HIS A 210 -1.92 17.01 -4.59
N LYS A 211 -1.80 16.43 -3.40
CA LYS A 211 -2.35 16.97 -2.16
C LYS A 211 -1.38 16.77 -1.00
N ASP A 212 -1.18 17.80 -0.20
CA ASP A 212 -0.48 17.69 1.08
C ASP A 212 -1.47 17.24 2.16
N MET A 213 -1.30 16.00 2.63
CA MET A 213 -2.14 15.37 3.65
C MET A 213 -1.59 15.52 5.08
N SER A 214 -0.53 16.29 5.29
CA SER A 214 0.19 16.36 6.57
C SER A 214 -0.71 16.70 7.75
N SER A 215 -1.57 17.71 7.63
CA SER A 215 -2.46 18.12 8.73
C SER A 215 -3.59 17.13 8.99
N ASP A 216 -4.08 16.49 7.94
CA ASP A 216 -5.11 15.47 8.00
C ASP A 216 -4.57 14.21 8.71
N TRP A 217 -3.43 13.71 8.28
CA TRP A 217 -2.78 12.54 8.87
C TRP A 217 -2.30 12.80 10.31
N GLU A 218 -1.88 14.03 10.63
CA GLU A 218 -1.56 14.42 12.00
C GLU A 218 -2.81 14.32 12.89
N SER A 219 -3.95 14.80 12.42
CA SER A 219 -5.22 14.73 13.12
C SER A 219 -5.68 13.29 13.34
N PHE A 220 -5.65 12.49 12.28
CA PHE A 220 -5.97 11.06 12.32
C PHE A 220 -5.11 10.30 13.32
N THR A 221 -3.79 10.51 13.31
CA THR A 221 -2.87 9.83 14.24
C THR A 221 -3.07 10.26 15.68
N LYS A 222 -3.35 11.54 15.93
CA LYS A 222 -3.66 12.05 17.27
C LYS A 222 -4.96 11.45 17.84
N GLU A 223 -5.99 11.31 17.01
CA GLU A 223 -7.25 10.67 17.42
C GLU A 223 -7.04 9.20 17.74
N ARG A 224 -6.33 8.48 16.89
CA ARG A 224 -6.02 7.06 17.09
C ARG A 224 -5.18 6.82 18.34
N LEU A 225 -4.22 7.72 18.64
CA LEU A 225 -3.42 7.64 19.86
C LEU A 225 -4.28 7.77 21.13
N LYS A 226 -5.30 8.64 21.13
CA LYS A 226 -6.23 8.78 22.26
C LYS A 226 -7.00 7.48 22.51
N LEU A 227 -7.46 6.79 21.45
CA LEU A 227 -8.19 5.52 21.59
C LEU A 227 -7.33 4.39 22.16
N LEU A 228 -6.01 4.44 21.97
CA LEU A 228 -5.09 3.43 22.53
C LEU A 228 -4.73 3.68 24.00
N GLN A 229 -5.08 4.85 24.56
CA GLN A 229 -4.79 5.25 25.95
C GLN A 229 -6.01 5.07 26.87
N THR A 230 -7.18 4.74 26.34
CA THR A 230 -8.41 4.42 27.08
C THR A 230 -8.61 2.93 27.20
#